data_79234aa7296b3b3dfbfba380d238430f
#
_entry.id   79234aa7296b3b3dfbfba380d238430f
#
_cell.length_a   1.000
_cell.length_b   1.000
_cell.length_c   1.000
_cell.angle_alpha   90.00
_cell.angle_beta   90.00
_cell.angle_gamma   90.00
#
_symmetry.space_group_name_H-M   'P 1'
#
loop_
_entity.id
_entity.type
_entity.pdbx_description
1 polymer ?
#
loop_
_entity_poly.entity_id
_entity_poly.type
_entity_poly.pdbx_seq_one_letter_code
_entity_poly.pdbx_strand_id
1 'polypeptide(L)'
;MLLEDERHVIKWLSQYGALTKTQVIRLLRDKSPDTVAKILRNLKREHQITDIAGGYYLAVDEMCKPDQRTILAVWVLLKFIDYVDPMAHYPAVYPSQLFFLKENIGYEIVVLYDGEQHLAKLLQPQDDELKYIFVLPNIAMASKMVLPKAPCLFATVNFAGEDEPDITFYSEEAITDGREKLIRPSAG
;
A
#
# COMPACT_ATOMS: atom_id res chain seq x y z
N MET A 1 0.28 30.01 0.11
CA MET A 1 0.31 29.14 -1.09
C MET A 1 1.05 27.86 -0.69
N LEU A 2 0.39 26.69 -0.78
CA LEU A 2 0.99 25.41 -0.43
C LEU A 2 2.11 25.06 -1.41
N LEU A 3 3.21 24.54 -0.89
CA LEU A 3 4.30 23.97 -1.69
C LEU A 3 3.83 22.66 -2.35
N GLU A 4 4.53 22.20 -3.37
CA GLU A 4 4.17 20.97 -4.11
C GLU A 4 4.12 19.73 -3.18
N ASP A 5 5.14 19.56 -2.33
CA ASP A 5 5.20 18.46 -1.37
C ASP A 5 4.05 18.51 -0.34
N GLU A 6 3.66 19.71 0.11
CA GLU A 6 2.51 19.91 1.00
C GLU A 6 1.20 19.46 0.34
N ARG A 7 1.02 19.77 -0.96
CA ARG A 7 -0.13 19.32 -1.74
C ARG A 7 -0.15 17.81 -1.91
N HIS A 8 1.01 17.17 -2.11
CA HIS A 8 1.10 15.72 -2.20
C HIS A 8 0.66 15.04 -0.90
N VAL A 9 1.13 15.50 0.25
CA VAL A 9 0.72 14.96 1.56
C VAL A 9 -0.79 15.07 1.76
N ILE A 10 -1.37 16.27 1.50
CA ILE A 10 -2.83 16.47 1.61
C ILE A 10 -3.58 15.52 0.65
N LYS A 11 -3.11 15.40 -0.60
CA LYS A 11 -3.73 14.49 -1.58
C LYS A 11 -3.72 13.04 -1.10
N TRP A 12 -2.58 12.53 -0.63
CA TRP A 12 -2.50 11.14 -0.15
C TRP A 12 -3.41 10.89 1.05
N LEU A 13 -3.42 11.80 2.02
CA LEU A 13 -4.30 11.69 3.18
C LEU A 13 -5.79 11.83 2.80
N SER A 14 -6.12 12.66 1.82
CA SER A 14 -7.49 12.76 1.30
C SER A 14 -7.93 11.52 0.56
N GLN A 15 -7.02 10.84 -0.15
CA GLN A 15 -7.31 9.62 -0.92
C GLN A 15 -7.40 8.38 -0.04
N TYR A 16 -6.51 8.27 0.95
CA TYR A 16 -6.38 7.06 1.79
C TYR A 16 -7.02 7.21 3.17
N GLY A 17 -7.54 8.39 3.49
CA GLY A 17 -8.15 8.71 4.78
C GLY A 17 -7.10 8.99 5.85
N ALA A 18 -6.48 7.95 6.38
CA ALA A 18 -5.44 8.10 7.41
C ALA A 18 -4.24 7.19 7.10
N LEU A 19 -3.03 7.72 7.27
CA LEU A 19 -1.77 6.99 7.10
C LEU A 19 -0.92 7.12 8.37
N THR A 20 -0.06 6.12 8.62
CA THR A 20 0.94 6.26 9.68
C THR A 20 1.94 7.38 9.35
N LYS A 21 2.50 8.01 10.36
CA LYS A 21 3.57 9.02 10.13
C LYS A 21 4.71 8.44 9.31
N THR A 22 5.11 7.21 9.61
CA THR A 22 6.17 6.51 8.88
C THR A 22 5.83 6.32 7.41
N GLN A 23 4.58 5.96 7.08
CA GLN A 23 4.15 5.87 5.68
C GLN A 23 4.26 7.20 4.95
N VAL A 24 3.83 8.30 5.56
CA VAL A 24 3.93 9.64 4.95
C VAL A 24 5.39 10.05 4.76
N ILE A 25 6.27 9.77 5.75
CA ILE A 25 7.72 10.01 5.63
C ILE A 25 8.31 9.22 4.45
N ARG A 26 7.95 7.95 4.33
CA ARG A 26 8.43 7.07 3.24
C ARG A 26 7.91 7.49 1.86
N LEU A 27 6.70 8.03 1.76
CA LEU A 27 6.18 8.62 0.52
C LEU A 27 6.95 9.87 0.08
N LEU A 28 7.52 10.63 1.04
CA LEU A 28 8.40 11.80 0.80
C LEU A 28 9.89 11.38 0.73
N ARG A 29 10.20 10.22 0.18
CA ARG A 29 11.51 9.54 0.19
C ARG A 29 12.70 10.38 -0.30
N ASP A 30 12.46 11.31 -1.20
CA ASP A 30 13.45 12.19 -1.81
C ASP A 30 13.78 13.43 -0.97
N LYS A 31 13.14 13.58 0.20
CA LYS A 31 13.31 14.72 1.10
C LYS A 31 14.14 14.33 2.32
N SER A 32 14.93 15.28 2.79
CA SER A 32 15.64 15.11 4.06
C SER A 32 14.67 15.05 5.24
N PRO A 33 15.02 14.38 6.36
CA PRO A 33 14.18 14.31 7.55
C PRO A 33 13.75 15.69 8.07
N ASP A 34 14.65 16.69 8.03
CA ASP A 34 14.35 18.06 8.45
C ASP A 34 13.31 18.72 7.54
N THR A 35 13.40 18.48 6.23
CA THR A 35 12.43 18.98 5.26
C THR A 35 11.05 18.35 5.51
N VAL A 36 10.99 17.04 5.71
CA VAL A 36 9.74 16.34 6.03
C VAL A 36 9.13 16.87 7.33
N ALA A 37 9.94 17.03 8.39
CA ALA A 37 9.48 17.59 9.66
C ALA A 37 8.92 19.02 9.50
N LYS A 38 9.53 19.83 8.64
CA LYS A 38 9.06 21.19 8.32
C LYS A 38 7.72 21.15 7.57
N ILE A 39 7.59 20.30 6.55
CA ILE A 39 6.34 20.11 5.79
C ILE A 39 5.20 19.76 6.74
N LEU A 40 5.36 18.70 7.54
CA LEU A 40 4.32 18.23 8.44
C LEU A 40 3.96 19.27 9.50
N ARG A 41 4.95 20.00 10.04
CA ARG A 41 4.72 21.09 11.00
C ARG A 41 3.92 22.24 10.39
N ASN A 42 4.23 22.64 9.16
CA ASN A 42 3.51 23.70 8.46
C ASN A 42 2.06 23.29 8.22
N LEU A 43 1.82 22.08 7.68
CA LEU A 43 0.48 21.56 7.41
C LEU A 43 -0.37 21.49 8.69
N LYS A 44 0.21 21.07 9.82
CA LYS A 44 -0.49 21.06 11.11
C LYS A 44 -0.80 22.47 11.61
N ARG A 45 0.15 23.41 11.51
CA ARG A 45 -0.04 24.82 11.90
C ARG A 45 -1.15 25.48 11.09
N GLU A 46 -1.29 25.11 9.81
CA GLU A 46 -2.32 25.62 8.89
C GLU A 46 -3.62 24.81 8.95
N HIS A 47 -3.76 23.87 9.91
CA HIS A 47 -4.91 22.99 10.08
C HIS A 47 -5.30 22.20 8.82
N GLN A 48 -4.33 21.91 7.96
CA GLN A 48 -4.54 21.09 6.77
C GLN A 48 -4.47 19.59 7.07
N ILE A 49 -3.74 19.22 8.12
CA ILE A 49 -3.65 17.84 8.62
C ILE A 49 -3.68 17.85 10.16
N THR A 50 -4.05 16.72 10.72
CA THR A 50 -4.08 16.52 12.17
C THR A 50 -3.51 15.15 12.56
N ASP A 51 -3.07 15.05 13.82
CA ASP A 51 -2.73 13.77 14.45
C ASP A 51 -4.00 13.12 14.99
N ILE A 52 -4.19 11.83 14.73
CA ILE A 52 -5.27 11.02 15.29
C ILE A 52 -4.73 9.77 15.98
N ALA A 53 -5.57 9.08 16.76
CA ALA A 53 -5.22 7.87 17.51
C ALA A 53 -3.92 8.03 18.34
N GLY A 54 -3.86 9.06 19.19
CA GLY A 54 -2.69 9.32 20.03
C GLY A 54 -1.44 9.78 19.27
N GLY A 55 -1.62 10.27 18.05
CA GLY A 55 -0.51 10.77 17.22
C GLY A 55 0.19 9.70 16.37
N TYR A 56 -0.36 8.49 16.31
CA TYR A 56 0.20 7.42 15.48
C TYR A 56 -0.11 7.62 14.00
N TYR A 57 -1.30 8.15 13.67
CA TYR A 57 -1.71 8.43 12.30
C TYR A 57 -1.80 9.93 12.02
N LEU A 58 -1.69 10.27 10.74
CA LEU A 58 -2.00 11.57 10.16
C LEU A 58 -3.27 11.46 9.30
N ALA A 59 -4.13 12.46 9.36
CA ALA A 59 -5.32 12.58 8.54
C ALA A 59 -5.60 14.04 8.18
N VAL A 60 -6.45 14.28 7.19
CA VAL A 60 -6.95 15.65 6.87
C VAL A 60 -8.05 16.10 7.82
N ASP A 61 -8.71 15.15 8.50
CA ASP A 61 -9.82 15.38 9.42
C ASP A 61 -9.67 14.50 10.67
N GLU A 62 -9.92 15.05 11.84
CA GLU A 62 -9.87 14.35 13.13
C GLU A 62 -10.91 13.23 13.27
N MET A 63 -12.00 13.30 12.49
CA MET A 63 -13.05 12.28 12.44
C MET A 63 -12.71 11.09 11.55
N CYS A 64 -11.62 11.16 10.78
CA CYS A 64 -11.12 10.05 9.98
C CYS A 64 -10.80 8.84 10.84
N LYS A 65 -11.21 7.67 10.35
CA LYS A 65 -10.86 6.37 10.97
C LYS A 65 -9.82 5.68 10.09
N PRO A 66 -8.69 5.21 10.67
CA PRO A 66 -7.72 4.42 9.92
C PRO A 66 -8.35 3.14 9.37
N ASP A 67 -8.23 2.91 8.08
CA ASP A 67 -8.60 1.65 7.43
C ASP A 67 -7.39 0.74 7.33
N GLN A 68 -7.43 -0.38 8.06
CA GLN A 68 -6.32 -1.31 8.14
C GLN A 68 -5.96 -1.93 6.78
N ARG A 69 -6.93 -2.15 5.89
CA ARG A 69 -6.66 -2.68 4.55
C ARG A 69 -5.86 -1.68 3.72
N THR A 70 -6.29 -0.42 3.73
CA THR A 70 -5.58 0.67 3.05
C THR A 70 -4.17 0.85 3.61
N ILE A 71 -4.00 0.79 4.93
CA ILE A 71 -2.69 0.88 5.59
C ILE A 71 -1.76 -0.26 5.14
N LEU A 72 -2.26 -1.51 5.13
CA LEU A 72 -1.49 -2.67 4.64
C LEU A 72 -1.14 -2.53 3.15
N ALA A 73 -2.08 -2.08 2.32
CA ALA A 73 -1.85 -1.85 0.90
C ALA A 73 -0.79 -0.78 0.65
N VAL A 74 -0.81 0.32 1.42
CA VAL A 74 0.22 1.37 1.32
C VAL A 74 1.59 0.86 1.76
N TRP A 75 1.68 0.00 2.78
CA TRP A 75 2.94 -0.63 3.16
C TRP A 75 3.53 -1.48 2.02
N VAL A 76 2.67 -2.22 1.31
CA VAL A 76 3.09 -3.00 0.13
C VAL A 76 3.53 -2.07 -1.00
N LEU A 77 2.77 -1.01 -1.30
CA LEU A 77 3.17 0.02 -2.28
C LEU A 77 4.57 0.58 -1.99
N LEU A 78 4.87 0.85 -0.72
CA LEU A 78 6.16 1.43 -0.30
C LEU A 78 7.37 0.53 -0.62
N LYS A 79 7.19 -0.78 -0.83
CA LYS A 79 8.27 -1.67 -1.33
C LYS A 79 8.57 -1.46 -2.82
N PHE A 80 7.67 -0.82 -3.55
CA PHE A 80 7.82 -0.48 -4.98
C PHE A 80 8.04 1.01 -5.21
N ILE A 81 8.03 1.83 -4.15
CA ILE A 81 7.95 3.29 -4.27
C ILE A 81 9.09 3.90 -5.08
N ASP A 82 10.27 3.26 -5.13
CA ASP A 82 11.42 3.74 -5.91
C ASP A 82 11.21 3.64 -7.43
N TYR A 83 10.23 2.85 -7.86
CA TYR A 83 9.87 2.60 -9.26
C TYR A 83 8.50 3.17 -9.63
N VAL A 84 7.82 3.83 -8.69
CA VAL A 84 6.48 4.39 -8.87
C VAL A 84 6.54 5.91 -8.80
N ASP A 85 5.92 6.58 -9.77
CA ASP A 85 5.72 8.02 -9.68
C ASP A 85 4.90 8.33 -8.42
N PRO A 86 5.33 9.27 -7.56
CA PRO A 86 4.59 9.65 -6.35
C PRO A 86 3.15 10.04 -6.57
N MET A 87 2.78 10.37 -7.80
CA MET A 87 1.41 10.75 -8.18
C MET A 87 0.66 9.68 -8.96
N ALA A 88 1.32 8.55 -9.31
CA ALA A 88 0.74 7.47 -10.11
C ALA A 88 0.24 6.29 -9.24
N HIS A 89 -0.36 6.59 -8.09
CA HIS A 89 -1.05 5.62 -7.26
C HIS A 89 -2.36 6.19 -6.69
N TYR A 90 -3.39 5.35 -6.63
CA TYR A 90 -4.77 5.75 -6.34
C TYR A 90 -5.51 4.69 -5.53
N PRO A 91 -6.58 5.05 -4.79
CA PRO A 91 -7.54 4.07 -4.29
C PRO A 91 -8.14 3.28 -5.46
N ALA A 92 -8.26 1.96 -5.29
CA ALA A 92 -8.86 1.08 -6.28
C ALA A 92 -10.34 0.78 -5.95
N VAL A 93 -11.02 0.12 -6.90
CA VAL A 93 -12.40 -0.34 -6.71
C VAL A 93 -12.39 -1.69 -5.98
N TYR A 94 -13.29 -1.83 -5.00
CA TYR A 94 -13.47 -3.08 -4.25
C TYR A 94 -13.55 -4.32 -5.20
N PRO A 95 -12.87 -5.43 -4.91
CA PRO A 95 -12.20 -5.78 -3.65
C PRO A 95 -10.75 -5.28 -3.52
N SER A 96 -10.21 -4.59 -4.52
CA SER A 96 -8.88 -3.99 -4.47
C SER A 96 -8.89 -2.74 -3.57
N GLN A 97 -7.77 -2.45 -2.91
CA GLN A 97 -7.60 -1.29 -2.06
C GLN A 97 -6.83 -0.17 -2.74
N LEU A 98 -5.83 -0.54 -3.56
CA LEU A 98 -4.90 0.42 -4.13
C LEU A 98 -4.47 -0.04 -5.52
N PHE A 99 -4.35 0.92 -6.44
CA PHE A 99 -3.77 0.77 -7.76
C PHE A 99 -2.52 1.63 -7.88
N PHE A 100 -1.49 1.12 -8.57
CA PHE A 100 -0.32 1.91 -8.96
C PHE A 100 0.25 1.46 -10.31
N LEU A 101 1.00 2.35 -10.95
CA LEU A 101 1.74 2.07 -12.18
C LEU A 101 3.23 1.92 -11.88
N LYS A 102 3.82 0.83 -12.37
CA LYS A 102 5.27 0.60 -12.42
C LYS A 102 5.63 0.22 -13.85
N GLU A 103 6.48 1.01 -14.51
CA GLU A 103 6.96 0.72 -15.88
C GLU A 103 5.82 0.47 -16.89
N ASN A 104 4.76 1.26 -16.82
CA ASN A 104 3.52 1.14 -17.61
C ASN A 104 2.68 -0.12 -17.34
N ILE A 105 3.05 -0.92 -16.34
CA ILE A 105 2.25 -2.06 -15.89
C ILE A 105 1.40 -1.64 -14.70
N GLY A 106 0.10 -1.92 -14.77
CA GLY A 106 -0.85 -1.69 -13.68
C GLY A 106 -0.73 -2.77 -12.60
N TYR A 107 -0.72 -2.36 -11.34
CA TYR A 107 -0.76 -3.26 -10.18
C TYR A 107 -1.94 -2.89 -9.30
N GLU A 108 -2.77 -3.86 -8.96
CA GLU A 108 -3.79 -3.73 -7.92
C GLU A 108 -3.41 -4.51 -6.67
N ILE A 109 -3.50 -3.85 -5.52
CA ILE A 109 -3.25 -4.49 -4.22
C ILE A 109 -4.59 -4.87 -3.61
N VAL A 110 -4.73 -6.16 -3.28
CA VAL A 110 -5.94 -6.77 -2.72
C VAL A 110 -5.62 -7.34 -1.36
N VAL A 111 -6.12 -6.74 -0.29
CA VAL A 111 -5.92 -7.22 1.07
C VAL A 111 -7.09 -8.11 1.46
N LEU A 112 -6.82 -9.39 1.74
CA LEU A 112 -7.82 -10.38 2.13
C LEU A 112 -7.55 -10.88 3.54
N TYR A 113 -8.62 -11.06 4.31
CA TYR A 113 -8.59 -11.73 5.60
C TYR A 113 -9.10 -13.18 5.50
N ASP A 114 -8.95 -13.94 6.58
CA ASP A 114 -9.45 -15.32 6.62
C ASP A 114 -10.94 -15.38 6.30
N GLY A 115 -11.30 -16.31 5.40
CA GLY A 115 -12.68 -16.47 4.91
C GLY A 115 -13.00 -15.64 3.66
N GLU A 116 -12.14 -14.74 3.23
CA GLU A 116 -12.39 -13.84 2.09
C GLU A 116 -11.76 -14.32 0.76
N GLN A 117 -11.20 -15.53 0.71
CA GLN A 117 -10.54 -16.08 -0.48
C GLN A 117 -11.43 -16.05 -1.73
N HIS A 118 -12.75 -16.12 -1.52
CA HIS A 118 -13.74 -16.09 -2.59
C HIS A 118 -13.79 -14.74 -3.32
N LEU A 119 -13.34 -13.64 -2.70
CA LEU A 119 -13.32 -12.30 -3.31
C LEU A 119 -12.35 -12.21 -4.49
N ALA A 120 -11.32 -13.06 -4.54
CA ALA A 120 -10.40 -13.11 -5.67
C ALA A 120 -11.13 -13.43 -7.00
N LYS A 121 -12.27 -14.15 -6.95
CA LYS A 121 -13.10 -14.45 -8.12
C LYS A 121 -13.81 -13.22 -8.71
N LEU A 122 -13.94 -12.16 -7.94
CA LEU A 122 -14.59 -10.91 -8.39
C LEU A 122 -13.66 -10.08 -9.27
N LEU A 123 -12.36 -10.37 -9.22
CA LEU A 123 -11.35 -9.68 -10.01
C LEU A 123 -11.41 -10.16 -11.46
N GLN A 124 -11.74 -9.26 -12.35
CA GLN A 124 -11.75 -9.50 -13.79
C GLN A 124 -10.70 -8.56 -14.41
N PRO A 125 -9.55 -9.09 -14.84
CA PRO A 125 -8.57 -8.24 -15.51
C PRO A 125 -9.22 -7.67 -16.77
N GLN A 126 -9.21 -6.34 -16.86
CA GLN A 126 -9.72 -5.61 -18.01
C GLN A 126 -8.65 -5.46 -19.09
N ASP A 127 -7.39 -5.77 -18.73
CA ASP A 127 -6.23 -5.58 -19.56
C ASP A 127 -5.19 -6.65 -19.26
N ASP A 128 -4.44 -7.11 -20.28
CA ASP A 128 -3.33 -8.07 -20.14
C ASP A 128 -2.13 -7.46 -19.37
N GLU A 129 -2.10 -6.14 -19.23
CA GLU A 129 -1.05 -5.41 -18.50
C GLU A 129 -1.35 -5.24 -17.01
N LEU A 130 -2.50 -5.75 -16.51
CA LEU A 130 -2.86 -5.66 -15.09
C LEU A 130 -2.32 -6.87 -14.31
N LYS A 131 -1.70 -6.61 -13.16
CA LYS A 131 -1.21 -7.61 -12.20
C LYS A 131 -1.83 -7.40 -10.83
N TYR A 132 -1.99 -8.48 -10.08
CA TYR A 132 -2.54 -8.43 -8.73
C TYR A 132 -1.48 -8.75 -7.67
N ILE A 133 -1.52 -8.03 -6.56
CA ILE A 133 -0.73 -8.33 -5.36
C ILE A 133 -1.71 -8.64 -4.23
N PHE A 134 -1.83 -9.91 -3.88
CA PHE A 134 -2.68 -10.36 -2.77
C PHE A 134 -1.90 -10.27 -1.45
N VAL A 135 -2.40 -9.45 -0.54
CA VAL A 135 -1.86 -9.35 0.83
C VAL A 135 -2.69 -10.26 1.73
N LEU A 136 -2.04 -11.26 2.30
CA LEU A 136 -2.67 -12.33 3.06
C LEU A 136 -2.12 -12.37 4.49
N PRO A 137 -2.94 -12.71 5.49
CA PRO A 137 -2.47 -12.91 6.85
C PRO A 137 -1.52 -14.11 6.97
N ASN A 138 -1.72 -15.12 6.11
CA ASN A 138 -0.90 -16.32 6.03
C ASN A 138 -0.84 -16.81 4.58
N ILE A 139 0.36 -17.16 4.10
CA ILE A 139 0.57 -17.61 2.72
C ILE A 139 -0.17 -18.92 2.39
N ALA A 140 -0.39 -19.80 3.36
CA ALA A 140 -1.18 -21.03 3.17
C ALA A 140 -2.62 -20.76 2.67
N MET A 141 -3.14 -19.55 2.87
CA MET A 141 -4.44 -19.13 2.36
C MET A 141 -4.50 -19.08 0.84
N ALA A 142 -3.38 -18.80 0.17
CA ALA A 142 -3.28 -18.70 -1.27
C ALA A 142 -3.65 -20.02 -1.98
N SER A 143 -3.33 -21.18 -1.39
CA SER A 143 -3.68 -22.51 -1.96
C SER A 143 -5.19 -22.78 -2.06
N LYS A 144 -6.00 -22.00 -1.35
CA LYS A 144 -7.47 -22.12 -1.33
C LYS A 144 -8.16 -21.08 -2.21
N MET A 145 -7.39 -20.23 -2.89
CA MET A 145 -7.92 -19.15 -3.73
C MET A 145 -8.14 -19.66 -5.17
N VAL A 146 -9.18 -19.12 -5.80
CA VAL A 146 -9.35 -19.20 -7.25
C VAL A 146 -8.89 -17.87 -7.81
N LEU A 147 -7.72 -17.86 -8.45
CA LEU A 147 -7.06 -16.66 -8.93
C LEU A 147 -7.68 -16.14 -10.23
N PRO A 148 -7.61 -14.84 -10.48
CA PRO A 148 -7.96 -14.25 -11.77
C PRO A 148 -6.99 -14.73 -12.87
N LYS A 149 -7.40 -14.61 -14.12
CA LYS A 149 -6.53 -14.89 -15.28
C LYS A 149 -5.56 -13.74 -15.54
N ALA A 150 -4.75 -13.42 -14.56
CA ALA A 150 -3.72 -12.36 -14.62
C ALA A 150 -2.55 -12.78 -13.74
N PRO A 151 -1.33 -12.30 -13.99
CA PRO A 151 -0.20 -12.59 -13.13
C PRO A 151 -0.45 -12.15 -11.69
N CYS A 152 -0.23 -13.03 -10.73
CA CYS A 152 -0.45 -12.78 -9.32
C CYS A 152 0.86 -12.85 -8.53
N LEU A 153 1.00 -11.93 -7.59
CA LEU A 153 2.03 -11.92 -6.56
C LEU A 153 1.32 -11.99 -5.20
N PHE A 154 1.95 -12.63 -4.23
CA PHE A 154 1.40 -12.71 -2.88
C PHE A 154 2.34 -12.04 -1.91
N ALA A 155 1.80 -11.44 -0.86
CA ALA A 155 2.57 -10.79 0.19
C ALA A 155 2.00 -11.15 1.56
N THR A 156 2.88 -11.30 2.54
CA THR A 156 2.53 -11.31 3.96
C THR A 156 3.16 -10.11 4.63
N VAL A 157 2.43 -9.47 5.53
CA VAL A 157 2.87 -8.28 6.26
C VAL A 157 2.92 -8.61 7.75
N ASN A 158 4.10 -8.52 8.35
CA ASN A 158 4.34 -8.86 9.74
C ASN A 158 4.87 -7.64 10.51
N PHE A 159 4.13 -7.23 11.54
CA PHE A 159 4.55 -6.19 12.49
C PHE A 159 5.23 -6.85 13.69
N ALA A 160 6.55 -6.97 13.68
CA ALA A 160 7.34 -7.52 14.78
C ALA A 160 7.54 -6.52 15.95
N GLY A 161 6.60 -5.60 16.16
CA GLY A 161 6.70 -4.54 17.16
C GLY A 161 7.43 -3.28 16.66
N GLU A 162 7.75 -3.20 15.40
CA GLU A 162 8.38 -2.05 14.73
C GLU A 162 7.33 -1.16 14.05
N ASP A 163 7.69 0.11 13.84
CA ASP A 163 6.84 1.08 13.12
C ASP A 163 6.68 0.75 11.63
N GLU A 164 7.64 0.01 11.07
CA GLU A 164 7.65 -0.46 9.68
C GLU A 164 7.59 -2.00 9.65
N PRO A 165 6.62 -2.61 8.94
CA PRO A 165 6.48 -4.06 8.92
C PRO A 165 7.48 -4.73 7.98
N ASP A 166 7.82 -5.98 8.31
CA ASP A 166 8.45 -6.90 7.37
C ASP A 166 7.42 -7.38 6.35
N ILE A 167 7.78 -7.27 5.06
CA ILE A 167 6.94 -7.73 3.96
C ILE A 167 7.69 -8.79 3.17
N THR A 168 7.10 -9.96 3.09
CA THR A 168 7.62 -11.09 2.33
C THR A 168 6.76 -11.32 1.09
N PHE A 169 7.39 -11.42 -0.09
CA PHE A 169 6.72 -11.67 -1.36
C PHE A 169 6.93 -13.11 -1.83
N TYR A 170 5.90 -13.68 -2.47
CA TYR A 170 5.88 -15.03 -3.01
C TYR A 170 5.32 -15.00 -4.42
N SER A 171 5.91 -15.79 -5.35
CA SER A 171 5.35 -16.00 -6.68
C SER A 171 4.21 -17.03 -6.66
N GLU A 172 3.40 -17.01 -7.70
CA GLU A 172 2.36 -18.04 -7.92
C GLU A 172 2.97 -19.44 -8.04
N GLU A 173 4.13 -19.57 -8.70
CA GLU A 173 4.87 -20.84 -8.82
C GLU A 173 5.33 -21.37 -7.45
N ALA A 174 5.78 -20.50 -6.55
CA ALA A 174 6.21 -20.88 -5.20
C ALA A 174 5.09 -21.52 -4.39
N ILE A 175 3.85 -21.06 -4.60
CA ILE A 175 2.66 -21.59 -3.90
C ILE A 175 2.26 -22.95 -4.45
N THR A 176 2.31 -23.13 -5.78
CA THR A 176 1.95 -24.36 -6.46
C THR A 176 2.91 -25.50 -6.12
N ASP A 177 4.21 -25.20 -6.01
CA ASP A 177 5.26 -26.20 -5.74
C ASP A 177 5.47 -26.50 -4.25
N GLY A 178 4.75 -25.82 -3.35
CA GLY A 178 4.93 -25.94 -1.89
C GLY A 178 6.32 -25.53 -1.41
N ARG A 179 7.09 -24.82 -2.22
CA ARG A 179 8.43 -24.30 -1.88
C ARG A 179 8.34 -22.80 -1.65
N GLU A 180 8.70 -22.34 -0.48
CA GLU A 180 8.85 -20.91 -0.18
C GLU A 180 9.99 -20.32 -1.01
N LYS A 181 9.72 -19.93 -2.24
CA LYS A 181 10.63 -19.09 -3.02
C LYS A 181 10.38 -17.63 -2.67
N LEU A 182 11.20 -17.08 -1.79
CA LEU A 182 11.27 -15.65 -1.51
C LEU A 182 11.64 -14.89 -2.78
N ILE A 183 10.75 -14.01 -3.22
CA ILE A 183 11.05 -13.02 -4.27
C ILE A 183 11.40 -11.72 -3.57
N ARG A 184 12.62 -11.23 -3.79
CA ARG A 184 12.93 -9.84 -3.52
C ARG A 184 12.40 -9.02 -4.70
N PRO A 185 11.69 -7.90 -4.49
CA PRO A 185 11.39 -6.98 -5.58
C PRO A 185 12.71 -6.55 -6.20
N SER A 186 13.04 -7.13 -7.36
CA SER A 186 14.28 -6.82 -8.05
C SER A 186 14.17 -5.45 -8.71
N ALA A 187 15.22 -4.64 -8.52
CA ALA A 187 15.58 -3.63 -9.46
C ALA A 187 15.86 -4.34 -10.81
N GLY A 188 14.93 -4.19 -11.76
CA GLY A 188 15.14 -4.55 -13.14
C GLY A 188 15.57 -3.32 -13.90
#